data_e71986353dc0cfd0ecf8ec3a9b1f5264
#
_entry.id   e71986353dc0cfd0ecf8ec3a9b1f5264
#
_cell.length_a   1.000
_cell.length_b   1.000
_cell.length_c   1.000
_cell.angle_alpha   90.00
_cell.angle_beta   90.00
_cell.angle_gamma   90.00
#
_symmetry.space_group_name_H-M   'P 1'
#
loop_
_entity.id
_entity.type
_entity.pdbx_description
1 polymer ?
#
loop_
_entity_poly.entity_id
_entity_poly.type
_entity_poly.pdbx_seq_one_letter_code
_entity_poly.pdbx_strand_id
1 'polypeptide(L)'
;MKISLITVTYNSAGSLRDTIESILRQTYKDVEYIIVDGLSQDGTVDIVREYEQVFGGRMRWISEKDKGLYDAMNKGINMATGDIVGILNSDDFFTSNTVLQSVAEAFFDDIDAVYGDIHFVRPGNLDKCVRYYSSRNFRPWALRFGYMPAHPSFYARRELFEKYGGYSLDYKLAADYEMMVRLFRKAKIRYKYLPVDMVTMRTGGVSTRSIKNRLQLTVEDAKACRENGMYSNFLMCSCKYITKFFEFI
;
A
#
# COMPACT_ATOMS: atom_id res chain seq x y z
N MET A 1 14.94 -8.70 11.09
CA MET A 1 13.46 -8.55 11.21
C MET A 1 12.85 -8.93 9.87
N LYS A 2 12.09 -9.98 9.85
CA LYS A 2 11.51 -10.50 8.60
C LYS A 2 10.39 -9.57 8.10
N ILE A 3 10.44 -9.22 6.81
CA ILE A 3 9.40 -8.43 6.15
C ILE A 3 8.52 -9.37 5.34
N SER A 4 7.19 -9.34 5.60
CA SER A 4 6.19 -9.94 4.74
C SER A 4 5.72 -8.89 3.74
N LEU A 5 6.12 -9.05 2.49
CA LEU A 5 5.67 -8.18 1.40
C LEU A 5 4.53 -8.86 0.65
N ILE A 6 3.41 -8.18 0.52
CA ILE A 6 2.19 -8.71 -0.07
C ILE A 6 1.89 -8.00 -1.39
N THR A 7 1.64 -8.77 -2.43
CA THR A 7 1.10 -8.28 -3.71
C THR A 7 -0.25 -8.93 -3.95
N VAL A 8 -1.28 -8.11 -4.18
CA VAL A 8 -2.59 -8.58 -4.62
C VAL A 8 -2.71 -8.36 -6.13
N THR A 9 -3.27 -9.33 -6.84
CA THR A 9 -3.30 -9.30 -8.29
C THR A 9 -4.62 -9.83 -8.86
N TYR A 10 -5.09 -9.21 -9.92
CA TYR A 10 -6.21 -9.67 -10.73
C TYR A 10 -6.04 -9.16 -12.15
N ASN A 11 -5.83 -10.09 -13.11
CA ASN A 11 -5.57 -9.80 -14.51
C ASN A 11 -4.46 -8.74 -14.71
N SER A 12 -3.28 -9.01 -14.15
CA SER A 12 -2.14 -8.09 -14.10
C SER A 12 -0.92 -8.58 -14.89
N ALA A 13 -1.09 -9.46 -15.87
CA ALA A 13 0.02 -10.04 -16.63
C ALA A 13 0.93 -8.98 -17.28
N GLY A 14 0.36 -7.81 -17.63
CA GLY A 14 1.10 -6.71 -18.27
C GLY A 14 2.03 -5.91 -17.34
N SER A 15 1.91 -6.06 -16.00
CA SER A 15 2.67 -5.25 -15.04
C SER A 15 3.35 -6.05 -13.94
N LEU A 16 2.83 -7.23 -13.60
CA LEU A 16 3.28 -8.02 -12.46
C LEU A 16 4.78 -8.37 -12.52
N ARG A 17 5.36 -8.56 -13.71
CA ARG A 17 6.80 -8.84 -13.87
C ARG A 17 7.66 -7.73 -13.28
N ASP A 18 7.35 -6.48 -13.59
CA ASP A 18 8.11 -5.33 -13.08
C ASP A 18 8.05 -5.26 -11.55
N THR A 19 6.88 -5.56 -10.97
CA THR A 19 6.68 -5.63 -9.52
C THR A 19 7.57 -6.70 -8.91
N ILE A 20 7.49 -7.94 -9.40
CA ILE A 20 8.26 -9.09 -8.89
C ILE A 20 9.78 -8.85 -9.01
N GLU A 21 10.24 -8.36 -10.16
CA GLU A 21 11.66 -8.10 -10.39
C GLU A 21 12.18 -6.98 -9.49
N SER A 22 11.37 -5.95 -9.20
CA SER A 22 11.77 -4.90 -8.27
C SER A 22 11.98 -5.43 -6.85
N ILE A 23 11.24 -6.46 -6.46
CA ILE A 23 11.39 -7.16 -5.17
C ILE A 23 12.65 -8.05 -5.16
N LEU A 24 12.88 -8.80 -6.22
CA LEU A 24 14.07 -9.65 -6.36
C LEU A 24 15.38 -8.85 -6.29
N ARG A 25 15.36 -7.63 -6.84
CA ARG A 25 16.52 -6.72 -6.83
C ARG A 25 16.82 -6.10 -5.46
N GLN A 26 15.92 -6.21 -4.46
CA GLN A 26 16.17 -5.62 -3.15
C GLN A 26 17.42 -6.21 -2.48
N THR A 27 18.21 -5.34 -1.84
CA THR A 27 19.43 -5.73 -1.10
C THR A 27 19.09 -6.47 0.18
N TYR A 28 18.02 -6.11 0.85
CA TYR A 28 17.50 -6.78 2.04
C TYR A 28 16.93 -8.14 1.67
N LYS A 29 17.41 -9.23 2.31
CA LYS A 29 17.09 -10.61 1.91
C LYS A 29 16.13 -11.33 2.86
N ASP A 30 15.95 -10.86 4.09
CA ASP A 30 15.02 -11.46 5.06
C ASP A 30 13.57 -11.01 4.76
N VAL A 31 13.12 -11.40 3.55
CA VAL A 31 11.81 -11.06 3.00
C VAL A 31 11.10 -12.35 2.59
N GLU A 32 9.86 -12.52 3.06
CA GLU A 32 8.92 -13.42 2.43
C GLU A 32 8.01 -12.63 1.49
N TYR A 33 7.76 -13.18 0.33
CA TYR A 33 6.89 -12.58 -0.66
C TYR A 33 5.59 -13.36 -0.78
N ILE A 34 4.47 -12.70 -0.65
CA ILE A 34 3.13 -13.30 -0.66
C ILE A 34 2.34 -12.73 -1.81
N ILE A 35 1.86 -13.58 -2.72
CA ILE A 35 0.97 -13.16 -3.81
C ILE A 35 -0.42 -13.74 -3.58
N VAL A 36 -1.43 -12.89 -3.64
CA VAL A 36 -2.84 -13.28 -3.59
C VAL A 36 -3.48 -12.89 -4.92
N ASP A 37 -3.81 -13.91 -5.71
CA ASP A 37 -4.44 -13.78 -7.01
C ASP A 37 -5.95 -14.02 -6.94
N GLY A 38 -6.73 -13.11 -7.51
CA GLY A 38 -8.20 -13.14 -7.52
C GLY A 38 -8.81 -13.99 -8.63
N LEU A 39 -8.21 -15.14 -8.99
CA LEU A 39 -8.58 -15.99 -10.14
C LEU A 39 -8.39 -15.29 -11.49
N SER A 40 -7.20 -14.80 -11.75
CA SER A 40 -6.81 -14.19 -13.03
C SER A 40 -6.92 -15.15 -14.19
N GLN A 41 -7.26 -14.64 -15.38
CA GLN A 41 -7.46 -15.40 -16.61
C GLN A 41 -6.58 -14.92 -17.78
N ASP A 42 -5.63 -14.03 -17.53
CA ASP A 42 -4.81 -13.34 -18.55
C ASP A 42 -3.34 -13.79 -18.59
N GLY A 43 -2.99 -14.92 -17.96
CA GLY A 43 -1.60 -15.36 -17.82
C GLY A 43 -0.88 -14.86 -16.57
N THR A 44 -1.53 -14.09 -15.69
CA THR A 44 -0.95 -13.64 -14.42
C THR A 44 -0.41 -14.78 -13.58
N VAL A 45 -1.18 -15.87 -13.42
CA VAL A 45 -0.80 -17.05 -12.62
C VAL A 45 0.42 -17.76 -13.23
N ASP A 46 0.57 -17.77 -14.53
CA ASP A 46 1.74 -18.39 -15.18
C ASP A 46 3.02 -17.61 -14.88
N ILE A 47 2.94 -16.27 -14.81
CA ILE A 47 4.04 -15.43 -14.35
C ILE A 47 4.39 -15.76 -12.89
N VAL A 48 3.40 -15.91 -12.01
CA VAL A 48 3.62 -16.26 -10.60
C VAL A 48 4.39 -17.59 -10.49
N ARG A 49 3.96 -18.62 -11.24
CA ARG A 49 4.63 -19.94 -11.26
C ARG A 49 6.06 -19.88 -11.78
N GLU A 50 6.32 -19.07 -12.80
CA GLU A 50 7.67 -18.86 -13.35
C GLU A 50 8.63 -18.32 -12.29
N TYR A 51 8.18 -17.35 -11.48
CA TYR A 51 9.03 -16.72 -10.46
C TYR A 51 9.11 -17.49 -9.13
N GLU A 52 8.19 -18.39 -8.84
CA GLU A 52 8.15 -19.15 -7.58
C GLU A 52 9.48 -19.84 -7.29
N GLN A 53 10.06 -20.50 -8.31
CA GLN A 53 11.36 -21.19 -8.17
C GLN A 53 12.52 -20.20 -7.94
N VAL A 54 12.45 -19.01 -8.55
CA VAL A 54 13.51 -17.98 -8.43
C VAL A 54 13.62 -17.45 -7.00
N PHE A 55 12.49 -17.42 -6.26
CA PHE A 55 12.48 -17.00 -4.86
C PHE A 55 13.04 -18.04 -3.88
N GLY A 56 13.31 -19.28 -4.31
CA GLY A 56 13.95 -20.29 -3.47
C GLY A 56 13.21 -20.57 -2.17
N GLY A 57 11.89 -20.71 -2.21
CA GLY A 57 11.02 -20.99 -1.06
C GLY A 57 10.62 -19.74 -0.23
N ARG A 58 11.09 -18.53 -0.57
CA ARG A 58 10.68 -17.29 0.07
C ARG A 58 9.38 -16.71 -0.48
N MET A 59 8.82 -17.28 -1.55
CA MET A 59 7.55 -16.88 -2.15
C MET A 59 6.47 -17.90 -1.82
N ARG A 60 5.31 -17.41 -1.43
CA ARG A 60 4.08 -18.20 -1.27
C ARG A 60 2.96 -17.49 -1.99
N TRP A 61 2.05 -18.24 -2.57
CA TRP A 61 0.93 -17.64 -3.29
C TRP A 61 -0.32 -18.51 -3.23
N ILE A 62 -1.46 -17.88 -3.41
CA ILE A 62 -2.77 -18.51 -3.60
C ILE A 62 -3.47 -17.84 -4.77
N SER A 63 -4.30 -18.62 -5.48
CA SER A 63 -5.20 -18.10 -6.51
C SER A 63 -6.61 -18.60 -6.19
N GLU A 64 -7.46 -17.70 -5.73
CA GLU A 64 -8.82 -18.00 -5.35
C GLU A 64 -9.72 -16.77 -5.45
N LYS A 65 -11.04 -16.98 -5.51
CA LYS A 65 -11.99 -15.87 -5.56
C LYS A 65 -11.91 -15.02 -4.30
N ASP A 66 -11.86 -13.72 -4.48
CA ASP A 66 -11.97 -12.71 -3.42
C ASP A 66 -13.25 -11.87 -3.53
N LYS A 67 -13.52 -11.10 -2.48
CA LYS A 67 -14.59 -10.10 -2.41
C LYS A 67 -14.13 -8.70 -2.82
N GLY A 68 -12.99 -8.60 -3.49
CA GLY A 68 -12.33 -7.38 -3.93
C GLY A 68 -10.95 -7.18 -3.30
N LEU A 69 -10.30 -6.07 -3.68
CA LEU A 69 -8.92 -5.73 -3.36
C LEU A 69 -8.56 -5.91 -1.87
N TYR A 70 -9.39 -5.40 -0.98
CA TYR A 70 -9.11 -5.42 0.46
C TYR A 70 -9.28 -6.81 1.09
N ASP A 71 -10.15 -7.66 0.54
CA ASP A 71 -10.26 -9.06 0.94
C ASP A 71 -9.00 -9.84 0.55
N ALA A 72 -8.49 -9.62 -0.65
CA ALA A 72 -7.21 -10.19 -1.10
C ALA A 72 -6.04 -9.71 -0.21
N MET A 73 -5.99 -8.42 0.14
CA MET A 73 -4.98 -7.89 1.06
C MET A 73 -5.07 -8.56 2.44
N ASN A 74 -6.27 -8.76 2.97
CA ASN A 74 -6.48 -9.44 4.26
C ASN A 74 -6.04 -10.91 4.22
N LYS A 75 -6.29 -11.63 3.12
CA LYS A 75 -5.76 -12.98 2.93
C LYS A 75 -4.23 -12.99 2.98
N GLY A 76 -3.59 -12.05 2.29
CA GLY A 76 -2.13 -11.88 2.34
C GLY A 76 -1.61 -11.58 3.75
N ILE A 77 -2.27 -10.69 4.51
CA ILE A 77 -1.93 -10.40 5.90
C ILE A 77 -2.05 -11.65 6.78
N ASN A 78 -3.10 -12.45 6.60
CA ASN A 78 -3.30 -13.70 7.34
C ASN A 78 -2.24 -14.78 7.01
N MET A 79 -1.65 -14.72 5.81
CA MET A 79 -0.54 -15.59 5.41
C MET A 79 0.81 -15.09 5.93
N ALA A 80 0.93 -13.83 6.32
CA ALA A 80 2.19 -13.21 6.73
C ALA A 80 2.73 -13.83 8.02
N THR A 81 4.04 -14.11 8.04
CA THR A 81 4.77 -14.65 9.20
C THR A 81 5.92 -13.75 9.65
N GLY A 82 6.22 -12.71 8.90
CA GLY A 82 7.26 -11.74 9.23
C GLY A 82 6.84 -10.80 10.36
N ASP A 83 7.80 -10.07 10.88
CA ASP A 83 7.61 -9.08 11.96
C ASP A 83 6.90 -7.83 11.44
N ILE A 84 7.14 -7.51 10.17
CA ILE A 84 6.68 -6.31 9.47
C ILE A 84 5.86 -6.73 8.26
N VAL A 85 4.76 -6.02 8.00
CA VAL A 85 3.92 -6.19 6.81
C VAL A 85 3.95 -4.92 5.97
N GLY A 86 4.14 -5.09 4.66
CA GLY A 86 3.99 -4.06 3.64
C GLY A 86 3.20 -4.57 2.44
N ILE A 87 2.57 -3.66 1.69
CA ILE A 87 1.80 -3.99 0.49
C ILE A 87 2.37 -3.25 -0.71
N LEU A 88 2.66 -3.99 -1.76
CA LEU A 88 3.06 -3.45 -3.06
C LEU A 88 2.11 -4.03 -4.11
N ASN A 89 1.31 -3.16 -4.74
CA ASN A 89 0.33 -3.61 -5.73
C ASN A 89 1.00 -4.16 -6.99
N SER A 90 0.27 -4.97 -7.75
CA SER A 90 0.78 -5.69 -8.95
C SER A 90 1.09 -4.81 -10.16
N ASP A 91 0.80 -3.50 -10.08
CA ASP A 91 1.12 -2.49 -11.09
C ASP A 91 2.16 -1.47 -10.62
N ASP A 92 2.63 -1.59 -9.37
CA ASP A 92 3.62 -0.71 -8.75
C ASP A 92 4.98 -1.43 -8.61
N PHE A 93 6.07 -0.69 -8.43
CA PHE A 93 7.39 -1.26 -8.22
C PHE A 93 8.28 -0.36 -7.35
N PHE A 94 9.28 -0.94 -6.71
CA PHE A 94 10.23 -0.19 -5.89
C PHE A 94 11.10 0.73 -6.73
N THR A 95 11.27 1.95 -6.25
CA THR A 95 12.06 3.00 -6.92
C THR A 95 13.56 2.70 -6.90
N SER A 96 14.03 2.02 -5.85
CA SER A 96 15.45 1.61 -5.72
C SER A 96 15.59 0.23 -5.09
N ASN A 97 16.82 -0.33 -5.19
CA ASN A 97 17.12 -1.65 -4.64
C ASN A 97 17.32 -1.67 -3.11
N THR A 98 17.29 -0.51 -2.45
CA THR A 98 17.59 -0.36 -1.02
C THR A 98 16.36 0.01 -0.17
N VAL A 99 15.16 0.06 -0.77
CA VAL A 99 13.94 0.47 -0.07
C VAL A 99 13.68 -0.42 1.15
N LEU A 100 13.69 -1.75 0.99
CA LEU A 100 13.42 -2.68 2.09
C LEU A 100 14.53 -2.66 3.15
N GLN A 101 15.77 -2.35 2.78
CA GLN A 101 16.85 -2.13 3.73
C GLN A 101 16.55 -0.91 4.61
N SER A 102 16.17 0.21 4.00
CA SER A 102 15.78 1.43 4.74
C SER A 102 14.59 1.21 5.66
N VAL A 103 13.60 0.42 5.20
CA VAL A 103 12.45 0.03 6.02
C VAL A 103 12.92 -0.77 7.23
N ALA A 104 13.70 -1.86 7.02
CA ALA A 104 14.15 -2.72 8.12
C ALA A 104 14.96 -1.95 9.17
N GLU A 105 15.87 -1.09 8.73
CA GLU A 105 16.70 -0.26 9.62
C GLU A 105 15.88 0.74 10.44
N ALA A 106 14.72 1.17 9.95
CA ALA A 106 13.89 2.14 10.65
C ALA A 106 13.12 1.57 11.84
N PHE A 107 12.95 0.25 11.91
CA PHE A 107 12.22 -0.43 13.00
C PHE A 107 13.07 -0.76 14.23
N PHE A 108 14.31 -0.27 14.33
CA PHE A 108 15.16 -0.55 15.47
C PHE A 108 14.71 0.08 16.78
N ASP A 109 14.00 1.22 16.74
CA ASP A 109 13.62 1.99 17.93
C ASP A 109 12.12 1.87 18.20
N ASP A 110 11.65 0.82 18.84
CA ASP A 110 10.25 0.74 19.33
C ASP A 110 9.20 1.39 18.39
N ILE A 111 9.47 1.46 17.09
CA ILE A 111 8.59 2.02 16.06
C ILE A 111 7.57 0.98 15.65
N ASP A 112 6.32 1.40 15.54
CA ASP A 112 5.19 0.55 15.20
C ASP A 112 4.91 0.57 13.69
N ALA A 113 5.21 1.69 13.01
CA ALA A 113 5.05 1.83 11.55
C ALA A 113 6.04 2.83 10.96
N VAL A 114 6.40 2.61 9.69
CA VAL A 114 7.18 3.55 8.89
C VAL A 114 6.47 3.83 7.57
N TYR A 115 6.74 5.00 6.98
CA TYR A 115 6.24 5.37 5.66
C TYR A 115 7.20 6.35 4.98
N GLY A 116 7.15 6.41 3.67
CA GLY A 116 7.97 7.31 2.85
C GLY A 116 7.18 8.02 1.77
N ASP A 117 7.90 8.46 0.76
CA ASP A 117 7.34 9.14 -0.41
C ASP A 117 7.10 8.16 -1.55
N ILE A 118 6.34 8.59 -2.54
CA ILE A 118 6.12 7.86 -3.79
C ILE A 118 6.09 8.83 -4.97
N HIS A 119 6.33 8.32 -6.16
CA HIS A 119 6.06 9.09 -7.36
C HIS A 119 5.24 8.31 -8.39
N PHE A 120 4.68 9.04 -9.34
CA PHE A 120 3.81 8.50 -10.36
C PHE A 120 4.42 8.63 -11.74
N VAL A 121 4.25 7.59 -12.54
CA VAL A 121 4.66 7.53 -13.95
C VAL A 121 3.47 7.19 -14.84
N ARG A 122 3.58 7.46 -16.14
CA ARG A 122 2.55 7.01 -17.09
C ARG A 122 2.85 5.59 -17.55
N PRO A 123 1.82 4.73 -17.71
CA PRO A 123 1.99 3.48 -18.45
C PRO A 123 2.59 3.78 -19.83
N GLY A 124 3.68 3.06 -20.18
CA GLY A 124 4.40 3.30 -21.46
C GLY A 124 5.57 4.30 -21.39
N ASN A 125 5.73 5.05 -20.30
CA ASN A 125 6.92 5.85 -20.03
C ASN A 125 7.23 5.84 -18.52
N LEU A 126 7.93 4.80 -18.09
CA LEU A 126 8.23 4.56 -16.67
C LEU A 126 9.37 5.42 -16.13
N ASP A 127 10.15 6.06 -17.01
CA ASP A 127 11.31 6.88 -16.61
C ASP A 127 10.92 8.32 -16.27
N LYS A 128 9.70 8.75 -16.66
CA LYS A 128 9.27 10.13 -16.47
C LYS A 128 8.29 10.25 -15.31
N CYS A 129 8.75 10.83 -14.21
CA CYS A 129 7.88 11.26 -13.13
C CYS A 129 6.89 12.34 -13.63
N VAL A 130 5.60 12.15 -13.33
CA VAL A 130 4.53 13.10 -13.66
C VAL A 130 3.90 13.73 -12.43
N ARG A 131 4.12 13.12 -11.26
CA ARG A 131 3.63 13.60 -9.98
C ARG A 131 4.47 13.00 -8.86
N TYR A 132 4.83 13.81 -7.88
CA TYR A 132 5.52 13.38 -6.68
C TYR A 132 4.61 13.56 -5.46
N TYR A 133 4.48 12.54 -4.63
CA TYR A 133 3.71 12.61 -3.39
C TYR A 133 4.63 12.42 -2.19
N SER A 134 4.88 13.52 -1.48
CA SER A 134 5.67 13.47 -0.25
C SER A 134 4.78 13.35 0.98
N SER A 135 5.09 12.37 1.82
CA SER A 135 4.45 12.17 3.12
C SER A 135 5.16 12.92 4.26
N ARG A 136 6.19 13.72 3.97
CA ARG A 136 7.06 14.41 4.94
C ARG A 136 6.29 15.24 5.97
N ASN A 137 5.28 15.96 5.52
CA ASN A 137 4.52 16.88 6.36
C ASN A 137 3.29 16.26 7.00
N PHE A 138 3.11 14.93 6.83
CA PHE A 138 1.98 14.26 7.44
C PHE A 138 2.02 14.38 8.97
N ARG A 139 0.84 14.60 9.53
CA ARG A 139 0.56 14.57 10.97
C ARG A 139 -0.79 13.89 11.17
N PRO A 140 -1.02 13.09 12.22
CA PRO A 140 -2.26 12.33 12.41
C PRO A 140 -3.54 13.18 12.40
N TRP A 141 -3.48 14.44 12.84
CA TRP A 141 -4.63 15.35 12.75
C TRP A 141 -5.04 15.68 11.31
N ALA A 142 -4.12 15.56 10.33
CA ALA A 142 -4.37 15.85 8.93
C ALA A 142 -5.29 14.81 8.26
N LEU A 143 -5.44 13.64 8.87
CA LEU A 143 -6.41 12.63 8.45
C LEU A 143 -7.83 13.21 8.34
N ARG A 144 -8.25 14.12 9.25
CA ARG A 144 -9.58 14.75 9.16
C ARG A 144 -9.82 15.54 7.87
N PHE A 145 -8.77 15.85 7.14
CA PHE A 145 -8.80 16.58 5.86
C PHE A 145 -8.53 15.66 4.65
N GLY A 146 -8.54 14.36 4.86
CA GLY A 146 -8.32 13.38 3.80
C GLY A 146 -6.85 13.16 3.43
N TYR A 147 -5.90 13.64 4.22
CA TYR A 147 -4.47 13.40 4.01
C TYR A 147 -4.00 12.17 4.78
N MET A 148 -3.26 11.30 4.12
CA MET A 148 -2.64 10.12 4.74
C MET A 148 -1.26 9.88 4.13
N PRO A 149 -0.36 9.14 4.79
CA PRO A 149 0.83 8.62 4.13
C PRO A 149 0.47 7.81 2.89
N ALA A 150 1.33 7.79 1.90
CA ALA A 150 1.10 6.98 0.71
C ALA A 150 1.02 5.49 1.10
N HIS A 151 -0.13 4.86 0.85
CA HIS A 151 -0.40 3.49 1.27
C HIS A 151 0.69 2.48 0.81
N PRO A 152 1.19 2.49 -0.45
CA PRO A 152 2.22 1.55 -0.87
C PRO A 152 3.58 1.74 -0.19
N SER A 153 3.81 2.89 0.47
CA SER A 153 5.02 3.17 1.25
C SER A 153 4.85 2.88 2.75
N PHE A 154 3.66 2.41 3.18
CA PHE A 154 3.35 2.19 4.58
C PHE A 154 3.68 0.76 5.00
N TYR A 155 4.57 0.62 5.97
CA TYR A 155 4.96 -0.64 6.59
C TYR A 155 4.64 -0.59 8.08
N ALA A 156 4.06 -1.66 8.61
CA ALA A 156 3.66 -1.73 10.01
C ALA A 156 4.01 -3.08 10.64
N ARG A 157 4.18 -3.11 11.97
CA ARG A 157 4.33 -4.37 12.69
C ARG A 157 3.12 -5.26 12.49
N ARG A 158 3.34 -6.54 12.21
CA ARG A 158 2.28 -7.54 11.96
C ARG A 158 1.28 -7.61 13.13
N GLU A 159 1.77 -7.50 14.36
CA GLU A 159 0.95 -7.50 15.57
C GLU A 159 -0.14 -6.42 15.61
N LEU A 160 0.04 -5.31 14.87
CA LEU A 160 -1.00 -4.27 14.76
C LEU A 160 -2.21 -4.79 14.00
N PHE A 161 -2.00 -5.56 12.94
CA PHE A 161 -3.09 -6.16 12.18
C PHE A 161 -3.80 -7.26 12.97
N GLU A 162 -3.07 -8.02 13.79
CA GLU A 162 -3.65 -9.01 14.69
C GLU A 162 -4.50 -8.37 15.79
N LYS A 163 -4.02 -7.28 16.37
CA LYS A 163 -4.67 -6.60 17.49
C LYS A 163 -5.81 -5.69 17.08
N TYR A 164 -5.66 -4.97 15.98
CA TYR A 164 -6.59 -3.94 15.54
C TYR A 164 -7.39 -4.33 14.29
N GLY A 165 -7.09 -5.48 13.68
CA GLY A 165 -7.70 -5.97 12.46
C GLY A 165 -7.03 -5.45 11.18
N GLY A 166 -7.26 -6.16 10.07
CA GLY A 166 -6.83 -5.79 8.72
C GLY A 166 -7.71 -4.68 8.10
N TYR A 167 -7.86 -4.72 6.78
CA TYR A 167 -8.70 -3.78 6.03
C TYR A 167 -10.17 -4.08 6.23
N SER A 168 -10.98 -3.08 6.55
CA SER A 168 -12.45 -3.24 6.67
C SER A 168 -13.09 -3.46 5.29
N LEU A 169 -13.91 -4.50 5.18
CA LEU A 169 -14.66 -4.80 3.96
C LEU A 169 -15.94 -3.95 3.80
N ASP A 170 -16.25 -3.09 4.78
CA ASP A 170 -17.36 -2.13 4.72
C ASP A 170 -17.06 -0.89 3.88
N TYR A 171 -15.82 -0.80 3.38
CA TYR A 171 -15.32 0.27 2.52
C TYR A 171 -14.95 -0.29 1.15
N LYS A 172 -15.39 0.39 0.09
CA LYS A 172 -15.09 -0.02 -1.28
C LYS A 172 -13.79 0.56 -1.82
N LEU A 173 -13.47 1.80 -1.42
CA LEU A 173 -12.35 2.58 -1.97
C LEU A 173 -11.40 3.14 -0.92
N ALA A 174 -11.80 3.18 0.35
CA ALA A 174 -11.06 3.87 1.41
C ALA A 174 -10.75 2.98 2.64
N ALA A 175 -10.65 1.65 2.48
CA ALA A 175 -10.29 0.78 3.60
C ALA A 175 -8.84 0.97 4.05
N ASP A 176 -7.94 1.35 3.14
CA ASP A 176 -6.57 1.77 3.44
C ASP A 176 -6.55 3.03 4.30
N TYR A 177 -7.34 4.02 3.94
CA TYR A 177 -7.51 5.23 4.72
C TYR A 177 -8.14 4.94 6.10
N GLU A 178 -9.21 4.12 6.16
CA GLU A 178 -9.83 3.70 7.43
C GLU A 178 -8.82 3.03 8.35
N MET A 179 -8.03 2.09 7.83
CA MET A 179 -7.00 1.40 8.59
C MET A 179 -5.99 2.40 9.17
N MET A 180 -5.53 3.38 8.38
CA MET A 180 -4.61 4.40 8.87
C MET A 180 -5.26 5.28 9.95
N VAL A 181 -6.52 5.73 9.77
CA VAL A 181 -7.24 6.48 10.81
C VAL A 181 -7.31 5.66 12.11
N ARG A 182 -7.64 4.39 12.03
CA ARG A 182 -7.73 3.47 13.16
C ARG A 182 -6.38 3.30 13.87
N LEU A 183 -5.31 3.08 13.12
CA LEU A 183 -3.97 2.92 13.68
C LEU A 183 -3.44 4.21 14.33
N PHE A 184 -3.52 5.33 13.64
CA PHE A 184 -3.02 6.61 14.18
C PHE A 184 -3.89 7.17 15.31
N ARG A 185 -5.22 6.97 15.28
CA ARG A 185 -6.15 7.58 16.24
C ARG A 185 -6.46 6.68 17.43
N LYS A 186 -6.86 5.41 17.20
CA LYS A 186 -7.22 4.47 18.28
C LYS A 186 -6.01 3.76 18.86
N ALA A 187 -5.13 3.22 17.99
CA ALA A 187 -3.94 2.52 18.46
C ALA A 187 -2.83 3.46 18.91
N LYS A 188 -2.84 4.72 18.45
CA LYS A 188 -1.81 5.75 18.77
C LYS A 188 -0.41 5.24 18.51
N ILE A 189 -0.22 4.61 17.35
CA ILE A 189 1.06 4.01 16.96
C ILE A 189 2.20 5.01 16.96
N ARG A 190 3.40 4.53 17.27
CA ARG A 190 4.67 5.27 17.09
C ARG A 190 5.11 5.07 15.65
N TYR A 191 5.36 6.15 14.95
CA TYR A 191 5.65 6.11 13.53
C TYR A 191 6.86 6.96 13.17
N LYS A 192 7.50 6.60 12.07
CA LYS A 192 8.65 7.32 11.52
C LYS A 192 8.47 7.58 10.04
N TYR A 193 8.69 8.82 9.63
CA TYR A 193 8.82 9.16 8.22
C TYR A 193 10.24 8.89 7.75
N LEU A 194 10.37 8.20 6.63
CA LEU A 194 11.63 7.99 5.92
C LEU A 194 11.69 8.94 4.71
N PRO A 195 12.72 9.78 4.58
CA PRO A 195 12.90 10.66 3.42
C PRO A 195 13.41 9.85 2.21
N VAL A 196 12.65 8.83 1.83
CA VAL A 196 12.96 7.89 0.75
C VAL A 196 11.75 7.84 -0.18
N ASP A 197 12.01 8.02 -1.46
CA ASP A 197 11.05 7.71 -2.53
C ASP A 197 11.02 6.19 -2.71
N MET A 198 9.96 5.57 -2.17
CA MET A 198 9.92 4.11 -2.02
C MET A 198 9.33 3.41 -3.23
N VAL A 199 8.28 3.99 -3.82
CA VAL A 199 7.47 3.28 -4.80
C VAL A 199 7.18 4.15 -6.01
N THR A 200 7.40 3.59 -7.18
CA THR A 200 6.95 4.12 -8.46
C THR A 200 5.58 3.53 -8.75
N MET A 201 4.55 4.40 -8.77
CA MET A 201 3.18 4.04 -9.07
C MET A 201 2.82 4.35 -10.53
N ARG A 202 2.07 3.47 -11.19
CA ARG A 202 1.48 3.78 -12.49
C ARG A 202 0.20 4.60 -12.32
N THR A 203 0.03 5.64 -13.15
CA THR A 203 -1.21 6.43 -13.19
C THR A 203 -2.36 5.61 -13.76
N GLY A 204 -3.61 5.86 -13.28
CA GLY A 204 -4.81 5.20 -13.80
C GLY A 204 -5.51 4.26 -12.80
N GLY A 205 -5.09 4.28 -11.54
CA GLY A 205 -5.68 3.44 -10.48
C GLY A 205 -7.19 3.63 -10.29
N VAL A 206 -7.84 2.60 -9.75
CA VAL A 206 -9.30 2.46 -9.61
C VAL A 206 -9.95 3.62 -8.86
N SER A 207 -9.32 4.13 -7.81
CA SER A 207 -9.87 5.20 -6.94
C SER A 207 -9.99 6.56 -7.65
N THR A 208 -9.21 6.79 -8.70
CA THR A 208 -9.17 8.07 -9.42
C THR A 208 -9.83 8.04 -10.79
N ARG A 209 -10.30 6.87 -11.24
CA ARG A 209 -10.77 6.60 -12.60
C ARG A 209 -12.03 7.37 -13.01
N SER A 210 -12.89 7.77 -12.04
CA SER A 210 -14.11 8.51 -12.35
C SER A 210 -14.43 9.55 -11.26
N ILE A 211 -15.23 10.57 -11.62
CA ILE A 211 -15.75 11.56 -10.65
C ILE A 211 -16.57 10.87 -9.57
N LYS A 212 -17.38 9.86 -9.95
CA LYS A 212 -18.18 9.07 -9.00
C LYS A 212 -17.30 8.39 -7.94
N ASN A 213 -16.18 7.77 -8.36
CA ASN A 213 -15.24 7.14 -7.42
C ASN A 213 -14.60 8.17 -6.49
N ARG A 214 -14.24 9.36 -6.99
CA ARG A 214 -13.68 10.44 -6.15
C ARG A 214 -14.67 10.94 -5.10
N LEU A 215 -15.94 11.10 -5.47
CA LEU A 215 -16.99 11.48 -4.52
C LEU A 215 -17.21 10.38 -3.47
N GLN A 216 -17.33 9.12 -3.90
CA GLN A 216 -17.47 7.99 -3.00
C GLN A 216 -16.28 7.88 -2.04
N LEU A 217 -15.05 7.98 -2.54
CA LEU A 217 -13.83 7.99 -1.73
C LEU A 217 -13.88 9.07 -0.64
N THR A 218 -14.31 10.31 -0.99
CA THR A 218 -14.39 11.40 -0.03
C THR A 218 -15.47 11.18 1.04
N VAL A 219 -16.58 10.56 0.67
CA VAL A 219 -17.64 10.16 1.62
C VAL A 219 -17.12 9.08 2.57
N GLU A 220 -16.43 8.08 2.03
CA GLU A 220 -15.85 7.00 2.82
C GLU A 220 -14.74 7.51 3.76
N ASP A 221 -13.89 8.45 3.33
CA ASP A 221 -12.89 9.09 4.22
C ASP A 221 -13.55 9.77 5.41
N ALA A 222 -14.59 10.55 5.16
CA ALA A 222 -15.33 11.23 6.24
C ALA A 222 -16.03 10.23 7.17
N LYS A 223 -16.55 9.12 6.63
CA LYS A 223 -17.10 8.00 7.40
C LYS A 223 -16.03 7.37 8.28
N ALA A 224 -14.87 7.03 7.70
CA ALA A 224 -13.74 6.41 8.39
C ALA A 224 -13.26 7.24 9.58
N CYS A 225 -13.14 8.55 9.41
CA CYS A 225 -12.81 9.45 10.52
C CYS A 225 -13.83 9.35 11.65
N ARG A 226 -15.13 9.48 11.34
CA ARG A 226 -16.20 9.48 12.36
C ARG A 226 -16.28 8.15 13.12
N GLU A 227 -16.21 7.03 12.44
CA GLU A 227 -16.25 5.69 13.05
C GLU A 227 -15.05 5.42 13.97
N ASN A 228 -13.93 6.10 13.71
CA ASN A 228 -12.73 6.03 14.54
C ASN A 228 -12.60 7.18 15.56
N GLY A 229 -13.69 7.93 15.83
CA GLY A 229 -13.72 8.98 16.85
C GLY A 229 -12.95 10.25 16.48
N MET A 230 -12.81 10.54 15.18
CA MET A 230 -12.22 11.76 14.65
C MET A 230 -13.29 12.59 13.93
N TYR A 231 -13.55 13.80 14.39
CA TYR A 231 -14.48 14.68 13.68
C TYR A 231 -13.96 15.01 12.27
N SER A 232 -14.80 14.72 11.28
CA SER A 232 -14.57 15.09 9.88
C SER A 232 -15.90 15.11 9.11
N ASN A 233 -15.90 15.73 7.95
CA ASN A 233 -17.02 15.78 7.04
C ASN A 233 -16.52 15.83 5.59
N PHE A 234 -17.47 15.76 4.63
CA PHE A 234 -17.18 15.77 3.21
C PHE A 234 -16.32 16.97 2.76
N LEU A 235 -16.66 18.18 3.23
CA LEU A 235 -15.93 19.40 2.85
C LEU A 235 -14.48 19.37 3.37
N MET A 236 -14.29 18.93 4.61
CA MET A 236 -12.95 18.78 5.18
C MET A 236 -12.11 17.77 4.38
N CYS A 237 -12.64 16.57 4.12
CA CYS A 237 -11.93 15.56 3.32
C CYS A 237 -11.70 15.99 1.87
N SER A 238 -12.47 16.93 1.35
CA SER A 238 -12.26 17.49 0.01
C SER A 238 -11.02 18.39 -0.08
N CYS A 239 -10.48 18.88 1.04
CA CYS A 239 -9.27 19.72 1.05
C CYS A 239 -8.05 19.03 0.41
N LYS A 240 -7.99 17.68 0.45
CA LYS A 240 -6.93 16.92 -0.21
C LYS A 240 -6.81 17.17 -1.72
N TYR A 241 -7.91 17.61 -2.39
CA TYR A 241 -7.87 17.90 -3.81
C TYR A 241 -7.19 19.21 -4.14
N ILE A 242 -7.13 20.16 -3.20
CA ILE A 242 -6.45 21.45 -3.37
C ILE A 242 -4.94 21.21 -3.43
N THR A 243 -4.39 20.40 -2.52
CA THR A 243 -2.93 20.14 -2.49
C THR A 243 -2.49 19.24 -3.64
N LYS A 244 -3.34 18.31 -4.10
CA LYS A 244 -3.03 17.47 -5.27
C LYS A 244 -2.69 18.29 -6.51
N PHE A 245 -3.22 19.50 -6.63
CA PHE A 245 -2.90 20.39 -7.75
C PHE A 245 -1.42 20.81 -7.76
N PHE A 246 -0.79 20.91 -6.59
CA PHE A 246 0.61 21.32 -6.44
C PHE A 246 1.60 20.14 -6.47
N GLU A 247 1.13 18.91 -6.62
CA GLU A 247 1.97 17.70 -6.68
C GLU A 247 2.39 17.32 -8.11
N PHE A 248 1.80 17.97 -9.12
CA PHE A 248 2.15 17.72 -10.53
C PHE A 248 3.42 18.47 -10.92
N ILE A 249 4.31 17.78 -11.64
CA ILE A 249 5.61 18.24 -12.14
C ILE A 249 5.53 18.41 -13.64
#